data_68df095fcbb5dc2c2370540c9820e891
#
_entry.id   68df095fcbb5dc2c2370540c9820e891
#
_cell.length_a   1.000
_cell.length_b   1.000
_cell.length_c   1.000
_cell.angle_alpha   90.00
_cell.angle_beta   90.00
_cell.angle_gamma   90.00
#
_symmetry.space_group_name_H-M   'P 1'
#
loop_
_entity.id
_entity.type
_entity.pdbx_description
1 polymer ?
#
loop_
_entity_poly.entity_id
_entity_poly.type
_entity_poly.pdbx_seq_one_letter_code
_entity_poly.pdbx_strand_id
1 'polypeptide(L)'
;MIHHFTFQEKHYLLVGPVNLPISIEHEEVQFTWYAFASVEADTTPTVESIVQMSTEQQTFSSCLLFGDFENEVPPLVRIHSVCQTGDVFGSLKCDCGPQLASSLKKITDYGKGMLVYMANQEGRSIGLMAKAFTYKLQEMKLDTFEANRLIGCGDDDRHYEEAAAVLHYLNKGKPLHLLTNNPDKVDSIAAYGLPVLRFDHTVEASLYNEAYLKAKAASGHMVDEKKLINQ
;
A
#
# COMPACT_ATOMS: atom_id res chain seq x y z
N MET A 1 15.97 -11.59 13.17
CA MET A 1 16.02 -11.74 11.70
C MET A 1 14.74 -12.36 11.14
N ILE A 2 14.26 -13.45 11.73
CA ILE A 2 12.96 -14.07 11.40
C ILE A 2 12.04 -13.85 12.58
N HIS A 3 10.87 -13.25 12.35
CA HIS A 3 9.84 -13.03 13.36
C HIS A 3 8.58 -13.77 12.91
N HIS A 4 8.03 -14.57 13.81
CA HIS A 4 6.76 -15.24 13.63
C HIS A 4 5.80 -14.76 14.73
N PHE A 5 4.62 -14.26 14.34
CA PHE A 5 3.64 -13.72 15.28
C PHE A 5 2.21 -14.02 14.82
N THR A 6 1.28 -13.96 15.76
CA THR A 6 -0.14 -14.19 15.52
C THR A 6 -0.91 -12.87 15.68
N PHE A 7 -1.83 -12.64 14.77
CA PHE A 7 -2.77 -11.54 14.83
C PHE A 7 -4.14 -12.01 14.36
N GLN A 8 -5.17 -11.86 15.19
CA GLN A 8 -6.55 -12.32 14.92
C GLN A 8 -6.62 -13.75 14.36
N GLU A 9 -6.00 -14.70 15.07
CA GLU A 9 -5.96 -16.14 14.74
C GLU A 9 -5.17 -16.51 13.47
N LYS A 10 -4.64 -15.54 12.73
CA LYS A 10 -3.76 -15.77 11.58
C LYS A 10 -2.29 -15.60 11.97
N HIS A 11 -1.45 -16.34 11.27
CA HIS A 11 -0.01 -16.35 11.48
C HIS A 11 0.70 -15.56 10.41
N TYR A 12 1.71 -14.80 10.81
CA TYR A 12 2.49 -13.92 9.96
C TYR A 12 3.98 -14.16 10.15
N LEU A 13 4.68 -14.11 9.04
CA LEU A 13 6.12 -14.17 8.98
C LEU A 13 6.66 -12.80 8.58
N LEU A 14 7.69 -12.35 9.30
CA LEU A 14 8.39 -11.10 9.00
C LEU A 14 9.88 -11.37 8.98
N VAL A 15 10.55 -11.03 7.89
CA VAL A 15 11.99 -11.18 7.69
C VAL A 15 12.65 -9.81 7.64
N GLY A 16 13.56 -9.54 8.53
CA GLY A 16 14.27 -8.29 8.75
C GLY A 16 14.73 -8.17 10.21
N PRO A 17 15.18 -7.00 10.68
CA PRO A 17 15.39 -5.77 9.93
C PRO A 17 16.57 -5.85 8.96
N VAL A 18 16.46 -5.16 7.83
CA VAL A 18 17.54 -4.95 6.87
C VAL A 18 17.71 -3.45 6.63
N ASN A 19 18.93 -2.95 6.70
CA ASN A 19 19.22 -1.56 6.35
C ASN A 19 19.14 -1.40 4.83
N LEU A 20 18.27 -0.52 4.36
CA LEU A 20 18.02 -0.30 2.94
C LEU A 20 18.16 1.19 2.61
N PRO A 21 19.25 1.61 1.93
CA PRO A 21 19.38 2.96 1.43
C PRO A 21 18.44 3.17 0.24
N ILE A 22 17.64 4.23 0.28
CA ILE A 22 16.68 4.60 -0.77
C ILE A 22 16.98 6.02 -1.24
N SER A 23 17.01 6.24 -2.56
CA SER A 23 17.13 7.59 -3.11
C SER A 23 15.76 8.28 -3.13
N ILE A 24 15.65 9.40 -2.42
CA ILE A 24 14.46 10.27 -2.39
C ILE A 24 14.90 11.65 -2.83
N GLU A 25 14.38 12.14 -3.96
CA GLU A 25 14.75 13.45 -4.53
C GLU A 25 16.29 13.64 -4.66
N HIS A 26 17.00 12.57 -5.06
CA HIS A 26 18.45 12.51 -5.21
C HIS A 26 19.25 12.48 -3.88
N GLU A 27 18.61 12.46 -2.73
CA GLU A 27 19.24 12.26 -1.44
C GLU A 27 19.18 10.79 -1.02
N GLU A 28 20.25 10.29 -0.39
CA GLU A 28 20.31 8.97 0.20
C GLU A 28 19.65 8.98 1.58
N VAL A 29 18.61 8.19 1.75
CA VAL A 29 17.86 8.06 3.01
C VAL A 29 17.88 6.61 3.47
N GLN A 30 18.25 6.37 4.71
CA GLN A 30 18.31 5.02 5.30
C GLN A 30 16.95 4.62 5.86
N PHE A 31 16.41 3.52 5.33
CA PHE A 31 15.22 2.87 5.86
C PHE A 31 15.59 1.53 6.49
N THR A 32 14.73 1.07 7.39
CA THR A 32 14.71 -0.30 7.85
C THR A 32 13.66 -1.08 7.08
N TRP A 33 14.06 -2.11 6.36
CA TRP A 33 13.16 -2.91 5.53
C TRP A 33 12.83 -4.26 6.16
N TYR A 34 11.58 -4.66 6.00
CA TYR A 34 11.05 -5.99 6.30
C TYR A 34 10.27 -6.51 5.10
N ALA A 35 10.46 -7.80 4.78
CA ALA A 35 9.54 -8.56 3.94
C ALA A 35 8.58 -9.34 4.83
N PHE A 36 7.32 -9.47 4.42
CA PHE A 36 6.32 -10.20 5.21
C PHE A 36 5.28 -10.93 4.37
N ALA A 37 4.67 -11.96 4.97
CA ALA A 37 3.54 -12.69 4.41
C ALA A 37 2.68 -13.30 5.54
N SER A 38 1.43 -13.63 5.23
CA SER A 38 0.66 -14.59 6.01
C SER A 38 1.15 -16.01 5.75
N VAL A 39 1.14 -16.85 6.79
CA VAL A 39 1.60 -18.25 6.73
C VAL A 39 0.63 -19.17 7.45
N GLU A 40 0.68 -20.48 7.15
CA GLU A 40 -0.09 -21.47 7.87
C GLU A 40 0.46 -21.71 9.29
N ALA A 41 -0.42 -22.11 10.22
CA ALA A 41 -0.12 -22.22 11.66
C ALA A 41 1.06 -23.15 12.00
N ASP A 42 1.22 -24.23 11.25
CA ASP A 42 2.20 -25.28 11.52
C ASP A 42 3.60 -25.00 10.93
N THR A 43 3.77 -23.82 10.33
CA THR A 43 5.04 -23.44 9.69
C THR A 43 6.06 -23.04 10.76
N THR A 44 7.03 -23.90 11.04
CA THR A 44 8.23 -23.49 11.78
C THR A 44 9.15 -22.75 10.81
N PRO A 45 9.35 -21.43 10.96
CA PRO A 45 10.08 -20.65 9.99
C PRO A 45 11.59 -20.91 10.08
N THR A 46 12.09 -21.82 9.25
CA THR A 46 13.55 -21.97 8.98
C THR A 46 13.94 -21.16 7.75
N VAL A 47 15.22 -20.89 7.58
CA VAL A 47 15.71 -20.21 6.37
C VAL A 47 15.36 -21.02 5.12
N GLU A 48 15.50 -22.34 5.18
CA GLU A 48 15.18 -23.25 4.07
C GLU A 48 13.69 -23.18 3.70
N SER A 49 12.79 -23.23 4.71
CA SER A 49 11.34 -23.15 4.46
C SER A 49 10.94 -21.79 3.87
N ILE A 50 11.58 -20.70 4.30
CA ILE A 50 11.34 -19.35 3.75
C ILE A 50 11.83 -19.26 2.30
N VAL A 51 13.01 -19.82 1.99
CA VAL A 51 13.53 -19.86 0.61
C VAL A 51 12.61 -20.67 -0.29
N GLN A 52 12.15 -21.83 0.16
CA GLN A 52 11.18 -22.65 -0.58
C GLN A 52 9.87 -21.89 -0.82
N MET A 53 9.29 -21.32 0.22
CA MET A 53 8.07 -20.48 0.13
C MET A 53 8.28 -19.34 -0.88
N SER A 54 9.46 -18.70 -0.90
CA SER A 54 9.79 -17.60 -1.82
C SER A 54 9.88 -18.04 -3.28
N THR A 55 10.13 -19.32 -3.55
CA THR A 55 10.12 -19.86 -4.92
C THR A 55 8.74 -20.33 -5.37
N GLU A 56 7.86 -20.70 -4.45
CA GLU A 56 6.50 -21.17 -4.72
C GLU A 56 5.47 -20.03 -4.78
N GLN A 57 5.57 -19.08 -3.86
CA GLN A 57 4.76 -17.87 -3.83
C GLN A 57 5.43 -16.74 -4.61
N GLN A 58 4.68 -16.05 -5.45
CA GLN A 58 5.21 -14.98 -6.30
C GLN A 58 5.11 -13.58 -5.71
N THR A 59 4.40 -13.41 -4.60
CA THR A 59 4.13 -12.07 -4.04
C THR A 59 4.31 -12.03 -2.53
N PHE A 60 5.32 -11.29 -2.08
CA PHE A 60 5.53 -10.94 -0.68
C PHE A 60 5.40 -9.43 -0.51
N SER A 61 4.73 -9.01 0.55
CA SER A 61 4.59 -7.61 0.89
C SER A 61 5.82 -7.09 1.63
N SER A 62 5.98 -5.78 1.69
CA SER A 62 7.14 -5.13 2.30
C SER A 62 6.71 -4.02 3.25
N CYS A 63 7.53 -3.79 4.28
CA CYS A 63 7.39 -2.64 5.15
C CYS A 63 8.73 -1.90 5.25
N LEU A 64 8.70 -0.59 5.00
CA LEU A 64 9.83 0.31 5.19
C LEU A 64 9.55 1.17 6.43
N LEU A 65 10.50 1.22 7.37
CA LEU A 65 10.44 2.05 8.56
C LEU A 65 11.49 3.15 8.47
N PHE A 66 11.12 4.36 8.89
CA PHE A 66 12.01 5.50 9.00
C PHE A 66 11.85 6.19 10.35
N GLY A 67 12.95 6.56 10.98
CA GLY A 67 13.00 7.29 12.24
C GLY A 67 13.00 6.41 13.49
N ASP A 68 12.89 7.05 14.65
CA ASP A 68 12.95 6.40 15.96
C ASP A 68 11.56 5.97 16.45
N PHE A 69 11.36 4.66 16.63
CA PHE A 69 10.11 4.07 17.11
C PHE A 69 10.02 3.92 18.64
N GLU A 70 11.06 4.26 19.37
CA GLU A 70 11.03 4.25 20.84
C GLU A 70 10.35 5.51 21.41
N ASN A 71 10.31 6.61 20.68
CA ASN A 71 9.59 7.81 21.08
C ASN A 71 8.06 7.66 20.92
N GLU A 72 7.29 8.51 21.62
CA GLU A 72 5.82 8.45 21.66
C GLU A 72 5.11 9.17 20.49
N VAL A 73 5.85 9.77 19.57
CA VAL A 73 5.27 10.44 18.40
C VAL A 73 4.61 9.40 17.51
N PRO A 74 3.31 9.53 17.16
CA PRO A 74 2.65 8.59 16.24
C PRO A 74 3.35 8.62 14.86
N PRO A 75 3.68 7.46 14.26
CA PRO A 75 4.31 7.41 12.95
C PRO A 75 3.35 7.83 11.84
N LEU A 76 3.88 8.49 10.80
CA LEU A 76 3.16 8.73 9.56
C LEU A 76 3.19 7.47 8.70
N VAL A 77 2.03 6.90 8.40
CA VAL A 77 1.91 5.58 7.76
C VAL A 77 1.26 5.70 6.39
N ARG A 78 1.84 5.06 5.40
CA ARG A 78 1.22 4.81 4.11
C ARG A 78 1.04 3.31 3.88
N ILE A 79 -0.19 2.88 3.62
CA ILE A 79 -0.47 1.56 3.06
C ILE A 79 -0.64 1.75 1.56
N HIS A 80 0.33 1.26 0.79
CA HIS A 80 0.38 1.38 -0.65
C HIS A 80 0.07 0.05 -1.32
N SER A 81 -1.00 -0.01 -2.11
CA SER A 81 -1.32 -1.17 -2.95
C SER A 81 -0.45 -1.12 -4.21
N VAL A 82 0.25 -2.18 -4.53
CA VAL A 82 1.11 -2.27 -5.71
C VAL A 82 0.38 -1.83 -6.98
N CYS A 83 1.09 -1.11 -7.81
CA CYS A 83 0.66 -0.74 -9.16
C CYS A 83 1.86 -0.82 -10.11
N GLN A 84 2.14 -1.99 -10.67
CA GLN A 84 3.33 -2.20 -11.49
C GLN A 84 3.46 -1.15 -12.60
N THR A 85 2.36 -0.79 -13.24
CA THR A 85 2.39 0.21 -14.32
C THR A 85 2.71 1.62 -13.80
N GLY A 86 2.19 2.00 -12.63
CA GLY A 86 2.45 3.32 -12.03
C GLY A 86 3.77 3.38 -11.29
N ASP A 87 4.04 2.39 -10.44
CA ASP A 87 5.18 2.41 -9.52
C ASP A 87 6.52 2.13 -10.23
N VAL A 88 6.50 1.23 -11.25
CA VAL A 88 7.71 0.80 -11.98
C VAL A 88 7.86 1.49 -13.32
N PHE A 89 6.77 1.59 -14.11
CA PHE A 89 6.85 2.13 -15.48
C PHE A 89 6.50 3.61 -15.56
N GLY A 90 6.08 4.24 -14.46
CA GLY A 90 5.71 5.66 -14.46
C GLY A 90 4.49 5.97 -15.31
N SER A 91 3.52 5.04 -15.40
CA SER A 91 2.31 5.24 -16.19
C SER A 91 1.53 6.46 -15.75
N LEU A 92 1.15 7.30 -16.69
CA LEU A 92 0.33 8.51 -16.46
C LEU A 92 -1.17 8.19 -16.36
N LYS A 93 -1.60 6.94 -16.61
CA LYS A 93 -3.01 6.54 -16.49
C LYS A 93 -3.53 6.48 -15.04
N CYS A 94 -2.65 6.53 -14.05
CA CYS A 94 -2.99 6.57 -12.63
C CYS A 94 -2.07 7.50 -11.85
N ASP A 95 -2.39 7.71 -10.58
CA ASP A 95 -1.63 8.54 -9.64
C ASP A 95 -0.74 7.72 -8.69
N CYS A 96 -0.59 6.39 -8.91
CA CYS A 96 0.06 5.48 -7.96
C CYS A 96 1.56 5.81 -7.77
N GLY A 97 2.34 5.92 -8.86
CA GLY A 97 3.75 6.25 -8.79
C GLY A 97 4.01 7.58 -8.06
N PRO A 98 3.37 8.70 -8.47
CA PRO A 98 3.44 9.96 -7.72
C PRO A 98 3.03 9.84 -6.25
N GLN A 99 1.99 9.05 -5.93
CA GLN A 99 1.60 8.81 -4.54
C GLN A 99 2.66 8.06 -3.75
N LEU A 100 3.32 7.07 -4.35
CA LEU A 100 4.40 6.32 -3.70
C LEU A 100 5.57 7.25 -3.38
N ALA A 101 6.05 8.00 -4.36
CA ALA A 101 7.15 8.95 -4.20
C ALA A 101 6.82 10.03 -3.15
N SER A 102 5.64 10.65 -3.24
CA SER A 102 5.17 11.65 -2.27
C SER A 102 5.01 11.06 -0.86
N SER A 103 4.64 9.79 -0.72
CA SER A 103 4.54 9.15 0.59
C SER A 103 5.90 8.99 1.26
N LEU A 104 6.90 8.52 0.52
CA LEU A 104 8.27 8.39 1.02
C LEU A 104 8.83 9.74 1.46
N LYS A 105 8.64 10.77 0.64
CA LYS A 105 9.07 12.14 0.98
C LYS A 105 8.39 12.67 2.25
N LYS A 106 7.05 12.53 2.35
CA LYS A 106 6.31 12.97 3.53
C LYS A 106 6.71 12.23 4.79
N ILE A 107 7.00 10.93 4.70
CA ILE A 107 7.48 10.12 5.84
C ILE A 107 8.84 10.64 6.32
N THR A 108 9.76 10.93 5.40
CA THR A 108 11.09 11.44 5.77
C THR A 108 11.02 12.86 6.34
N ASP A 109 10.21 13.75 5.74
CA ASP A 109 10.02 15.11 6.25
C ASP A 109 9.35 15.13 7.65
N TYR A 110 8.42 14.19 7.89
CA TYR A 110 7.78 14.03 9.19
C TYR A 110 8.74 13.51 10.28
N GLY A 111 9.83 12.85 9.88
CA GLY A 111 10.88 12.34 10.76
C GLY A 111 10.62 10.95 11.35
N LYS A 112 9.43 10.37 11.17
CA LYS A 112 9.08 9.03 11.65
C LYS A 112 7.91 8.47 10.86
N GLY A 113 8.04 7.26 10.31
CA GLY A 113 6.90 6.64 9.64
C GLY A 113 7.16 5.27 9.06
N MET A 114 6.11 4.74 8.43
CA MET A 114 6.11 3.44 7.77
C MET A 114 5.47 3.52 6.40
N LEU A 115 6.07 2.85 5.43
CA LEU A 115 5.43 2.51 4.17
C LEU A 115 5.17 1.00 4.13
N VAL A 116 3.91 0.58 4.13
CA VAL A 116 3.50 -0.81 3.93
C VAL A 116 3.12 -0.98 2.47
N TYR A 117 3.92 -1.74 1.72
CA TYR A 117 3.74 -2.00 0.29
C TYR A 117 3.09 -3.37 0.10
N MET A 118 1.82 -3.37 -0.28
CA MET A 118 0.99 -4.57 -0.42
C MET A 118 1.12 -5.15 -1.83
N ALA A 119 1.99 -6.15 -1.99
CA ALA A 119 2.31 -6.74 -3.29
C ALA A 119 1.20 -7.62 -3.87
N ASN A 120 0.25 -8.06 -3.04
CA ASN A 120 -0.92 -8.86 -3.44
C ASN A 120 -2.15 -8.02 -3.84
N GLN A 121 -2.02 -6.68 -3.97
CA GLN A 121 -3.14 -5.77 -4.22
C GLN A 121 -3.08 -5.06 -5.59
N GLU A 122 -2.45 -5.68 -6.60
CA GLU A 122 -2.41 -5.13 -7.95
C GLU A 122 -3.83 -4.93 -8.51
N GLY A 123 -4.06 -3.74 -9.07
CA GLY A 123 -5.35 -3.40 -9.67
C GLY A 123 -6.54 -3.46 -8.69
N ARG A 124 -6.37 -3.12 -7.41
CA ARG A 124 -7.34 -3.31 -6.33
C ARG A 124 -7.65 -4.79 -6.07
N SER A 125 -6.63 -5.62 -6.08
CA SER A 125 -6.64 -7.08 -5.89
C SER A 125 -7.23 -7.91 -7.03
N ILE A 126 -7.53 -7.31 -8.20
CA ILE A 126 -7.95 -8.09 -9.39
C ILE A 126 -6.75 -8.77 -10.10
N GLY A 127 -5.52 -8.33 -9.79
CA GLY A 127 -4.29 -8.85 -10.37
C GLY A 127 -3.90 -8.20 -11.71
N LEU A 128 -2.63 -8.39 -12.09
CA LEU A 128 -2.01 -7.71 -13.23
C LEU A 128 -2.67 -8.07 -14.58
N MET A 129 -3.01 -9.34 -14.79
CA MET A 129 -3.60 -9.78 -16.05
C MET A 129 -5.01 -9.23 -16.24
N ALA A 130 -5.85 -9.28 -15.20
CA ALA A 130 -7.18 -8.67 -15.22
C ALA A 130 -7.09 -7.15 -15.44
N LYS A 131 -6.15 -6.48 -14.78
CA LYS A 131 -5.89 -5.06 -15.01
C LYS A 131 -5.51 -4.74 -16.46
N ALA A 132 -4.75 -5.60 -17.14
CA ALA A 132 -4.43 -5.40 -18.55
C ALA A 132 -5.71 -5.48 -19.43
N PHE A 133 -6.63 -6.40 -19.13
CA PHE A 133 -7.94 -6.46 -19.78
C PHE A 133 -8.78 -5.20 -19.50
N THR A 134 -8.83 -4.73 -18.26
CA THR A 134 -9.57 -3.48 -17.93
C THR A 134 -9.00 -2.29 -18.66
N TYR A 135 -7.68 -2.18 -18.80
CA TYR A 135 -7.07 -1.12 -19.60
C TYR A 135 -7.46 -1.17 -21.07
N LYS A 136 -7.60 -2.39 -21.63
CA LYS A 136 -8.07 -2.56 -23.02
C LYS A 136 -9.52 -2.13 -23.18
N LEU A 137 -10.38 -2.44 -22.22
CA LEU A 137 -11.78 -2.00 -22.20
C LEU A 137 -11.91 -0.48 -22.03
N GLN A 138 -11.05 0.14 -21.24
CA GLN A 138 -11.01 1.61 -21.11
C GLN A 138 -10.65 2.32 -22.40
N GLU A 139 -9.85 1.71 -23.30
CA GLU A 139 -9.63 2.24 -24.65
C GLU A 139 -10.94 2.31 -25.47
N MET A 140 -11.96 1.51 -25.10
CA MET A 140 -13.31 1.52 -25.66
C MET A 140 -14.26 2.49 -24.94
N LYS A 141 -13.71 3.42 -24.11
CA LYS A 141 -14.42 4.47 -23.35
C LYS A 141 -15.24 3.97 -22.14
N LEU A 142 -15.01 2.75 -21.66
CA LEU A 142 -15.56 2.29 -20.38
C LEU A 142 -14.78 2.94 -19.23
N ASP A 143 -15.45 3.25 -18.13
CA ASP A 143 -14.75 3.67 -16.91
C ASP A 143 -14.09 2.46 -16.20
N THR A 144 -13.30 2.73 -15.16
CA THR A 144 -12.57 1.69 -14.44
C THR A 144 -13.50 0.66 -13.78
N PHE A 145 -14.61 1.11 -13.21
CA PHE A 145 -15.56 0.24 -12.50
C PHE A 145 -16.40 -0.58 -13.47
N GLU A 146 -16.87 0.05 -14.55
CA GLU A 146 -17.58 -0.65 -15.63
C GLU A 146 -16.70 -1.74 -16.25
N ALA A 147 -15.42 -1.43 -16.51
CA ALA A 147 -14.46 -2.39 -17.05
C ALA A 147 -14.23 -3.58 -16.09
N ASN A 148 -14.08 -3.31 -14.78
CA ASN A 148 -13.92 -4.36 -13.78
C ASN A 148 -15.15 -5.28 -13.71
N ARG A 149 -16.35 -4.71 -13.62
CA ARG A 149 -17.60 -5.48 -13.56
C ARG A 149 -17.82 -6.33 -14.82
N LEU A 150 -17.43 -5.83 -16.00
CA LEU A 150 -17.58 -6.55 -17.26
C LEU A 150 -16.73 -7.84 -17.31
N ILE A 151 -15.59 -7.84 -16.63
CA ILE A 151 -14.72 -9.04 -16.52
C ILE A 151 -15.01 -9.89 -15.27
N GLY A 152 -16.08 -9.57 -14.53
CA GLY A 152 -16.50 -10.32 -13.33
C GLY A 152 -15.71 -10.01 -12.07
N CYS A 153 -14.99 -8.89 -12.02
CA CYS A 153 -14.26 -8.43 -10.84
C CYS A 153 -15.07 -7.43 -10.01
N GLY A 154 -14.79 -7.36 -8.72
CA GLY A 154 -15.34 -6.36 -7.82
C GLY A 154 -14.82 -4.95 -8.11
N ASP A 155 -15.46 -3.96 -7.51
CA ASP A 155 -15.03 -2.57 -7.62
C ASP A 155 -13.77 -2.32 -6.77
N ASP A 156 -13.66 -3.02 -5.62
CA ASP A 156 -12.48 -3.01 -4.73
C ASP A 156 -12.45 -4.28 -3.87
N ASP A 157 -11.56 -5.22 -4.17
CA ASP A 157 -11.41 -6.50 -3.48
C ASP A 157 -10.22 -6.50 -2.49
N ARG A 158 -9.73 -5.31 -2.09
CA ARG A 158 -8.61 -5.20 -1.17
C ARG A 158 -9.01 -5.52 0.26
N HIS A 159 -8.14 -6.26 0.94
CA HIS A 159 -8.20 -6.52 2.37
C HIS A 159 -6.98 -5.93 3.06
N TYR A 160 -7.18 -5.33 4.24
CA TYR A 160 -6.11 -4.62 4.96
C TYR A 160 -5.63 -5.35 6.21
N GLU A 161 -6.05 -6.60 6.42
CA GLU A 161 -5.70 -7.40 7.59
C GLU A 161 -4.19 -7.61 7.74
N GLU A 162 -3.50 -8.01 6.66
CA GLU A 162 -2.04 -8.19 6.69
C GLU A 162 -1.32 -6.87 7.02
N ALA A 163 -1.77 -5.75 6.43
CA ALA A 163 -1.21 -4.44 6.75
C ALA A 163 -1.44 -4.08 8.22
N ALA A 164 -2.65 -4.33 8.74
CA ALA A 164 -2.97 -4.10 10.15
C ALA A 164 -2.11 -4.96 11.08
N ALA A 165 -1.91 -6.23 10.76
CA ALA A 165 -1.07 -7.16 11.53
C ALA A 165 0.37 -6.65 11.65
N VAL A 166 0.99 -6.26 10.54
CA VAL A 166 2.36 -5.74 10.52
C VAL A 166 2.47 -4.39 11.23
N LEU A 167 1.51 -3.49 11.02
CA LEU A 167 1.46 -2.20 11.72
C LEU A 167 1.29 -2.41 13.22
N HIS A 168 0.41 -3.32 13.64
CA HIS A 168 0.23 -3.64 15.05
C HIS A 168 1.51 -4.19 15.68
N TYR A 169 2.18 -5.11 14.99
CA TYR A 169 3.42 -5.73 15.47
C TYR A 169 4.56 -4.71 15.59
N LEU A 170 4.83 -3.95 14.52
CA LEU A 170 5.97 -3.01 14.46
C LEU A 170 5.73 -1.72 15.27
N ASN A 171 4.48 -1.25 15.36
CA ASN A 171 4.12 -0.07 16.15
C ASN A 171 3.58 -0.40 17.55
N LYS A 172 3.62 -1.68 17.96
CA LYS A 172 3.18 -2.16 19.29
C LYS A 172 1.72 -1.73 19.61
N GLY A 173 0.84 -1.69 18.61
CA GLY A 173 -0.57 -1.28 18.76
C GLY A 173 -0.78 0.21 19.09
N LYS A 174 0.26 1.04 19.06
CA LYS A 174 0.16 2.47 19.35
C LYS A 174 -0.58 3.24 18.24
N PRO A 175 -1.11 4.46 18.53
CA PRO A 175 -1.72 5.33 17.54
C PRO A 175 -0.83 5.59 16.33
N LEU A 176 -1.45 5.82 15.16
CA LEU A 176 -0.76 6.16 13.92
C LEU A 176 -1.51 7.21 13.11
N HIS A 177 -0.77 7.91 12.25
CA HIS A 177 -1.31 8.87 11.29
C HIS A 177 -1.30 8.26 9.90
N LEU A 178 -2.48 8.03 9.30
CA LEU A 178 -2.61 7.31 8.03
C LEU A 178 -2.73 8.28 6.84
N LEU A 179 -1.74 8.26 5.96
CA LEU A 179 -1.73 8.98 4.68
C LEU A 179 -2.70 8.31 3.71
N THR A 180 -3.91 8.82 3.60
CA THR A 180 -4.92 8.27 2.69
C THR A 180 -6.03 9.27 2.38
N ASN A 181 -6.61 9.16 1.18
CA ASN A 181 -7.86 9.83 0.79
C ASN A 181 -9.04 8.85 0.70
N ASN A 182 -8.81 7.57 1.02
CA ASN A 182 -9.86 6.56 1.07
C ASN A 182 -10.36 6.42 2.51
N PRO A 183 -11.62 6.81 2.81
CA PRO A 183 -12.20 6.64 4.15
C PRO A 183 -12.30 5.17 4.56
N ASP A 184 -12.67 4.27 3.63
CA ASP A 184 -12.79 2.83 3.91
C ASP A 184 -11.48 2.23 4.44
N LYS A 185 -10.34 2.77 4.00
CA LYS A 185 -9.04 2.34 4.50
C LYS A 185 -8.83 2.72 5.96
N VAL A 186 -9.30 3.90 6.37
CA VAL A 186 -9.24 4.35 7.77
C VAL A 186 -10.11 3.45 8.64
N ASP A 187 -11.36 3.23 8.22
CA ASP A 187 -12.33 2.42 8.95
C ASP A 187 -11.87 0.96 9.06
N SER A 188 -11.31 0.41 7.97
CA SER A 188 -10.75 -0.95 7.97
C SER A 188 -9.60 -1.11 8.97
N ILE A 189 -8.64 -0.19 9.00
CA ILE A 189 -7.51 -0.27 9.93
C ILE A 189 -7.97 -0.05 11.38
N ALA A 190 -8.90 0.87 11.61
CA ALA A 190 -9.49 1.10 12.93
C ALA A 190 -10.27 -0.14 13.44
N ALA A 191 -10.98 -0.85 12.57
CA ALA A 191 -11.70 -2.08 12.90
C ALA A 191 -10.76 -3.21 13.40
N TYR A 192 -9.49 -3.19 13.01
CA TYR A 192 -8.44 -4.08 13.52
C TYR A 192 -7.84 -3.61 14.86
N GLY A 193 -8.40 -2.60 15.51
CA GLY A 193 -8.01 -2.14 16.84
C GLY A 193 -6.83 -1.17 16.87
N LEU A 194 -6.42 -0.63 15.73
CA LEU A 194 -5.38 0.41 15.67
C LEU A 194 -6.02 1.79 15.74
N PRO A 195 -5.62 2.65 16.71
CA PRO A 195 -6.07 4.03 16.73
C PRO A 195 -5.49 4.82 15.55
N VAL A 196 -6.36 5.29 14.65
CA VAL A 196 -5.96 5.92 13.38
C VAL A 196 -6.43 7.37 13.31
N LEU A 197 -5.52 8.30 12.99
CA LEU A 197 -5.86 9.65 12.55
C LEU A 197 -5.53 9.78 11.06
N ARG A 198 -6.51 10.21 10.25
CA ARG A 198 -6.31 10.40 8.81
C ARG A 198 -5.50 11.66 8.51
N PHE A 199 -4.52 11.51 7.62
CA PHE A 199 -3.78 12.60 6.99
C PHE A 199 -4.03 12.61 5.49
N ASP A 200 -4.19 13.80 4.91
CA ASP A 200 -4.46 13.95 3.50
C ASP A 200 -3.28 13.51 2.62
N HIS A 201 -3.60 12.80 1.55
CA HIS A 201 -2.64 12.32 0.58
C HIS A 201 -3.11 12.58 -0.84
N THR A 202 -3.11 13.84 -1.23
CA THR A 202 -3.39 14.28 -2.59
C THR A 202 -2.09 14.46 -3.37
N VAL A 203 -2.09 14.06 -4.63
CA VAL A 203 -1.08 14.37 -5.63
C VAL A 203 -1.75 15.11 -6.78
N GLU A 204 -0.96 15.81 -7.59
CA GLU A 204 -1.49 16.58 -8.72
C GLU A 204 -2.11 15.64 -9.76
N ALA A 205 -3.22 16.11 -10.35
CA ALA A 205 -3.85 15.44 -11.47
C ALA A 205 -3.03 15.68 -12.74
N SER A 206 -3.10 14.73 -13.67
CA SER A 206 -2.58 14.89 -15.04
C SER A 206 -3.73 14.76 -16.04
N LEU A 207 -3.52 15.23 -17.27
CA LEU A 207 -4.50 15.08 -18.36
C LEU A 207 -4.89 13.60 -18.59
N TYR A 208 -3.99 12.66 -18.28
CA TYR A 208 -4.19 11.24 -18.55
C TYR A 208 -4.91 10.50 -17.43
N ASN A 209 -4.92 11.03 -16.17
CA ASN A 209 -5.53 10.37 -15.02
C ASN A 209 -6.80 11.10 -14.52
N GLU A 210 -7.24 12.16 -15.18
CA GLU A 210 -8.42 12.94 -14.77
C GLU A 210 -9.68 12.06 -14.69
N ALA A 211 -9.93 11.23 -15.72
CA ALA A 211 -11.07 10.30 -15.73
C ALA A 211 -10.99 9.29 -14.58
N TYR A 212 -9.80 8.79 -14.29
CA TYR A 212 -9.57 7.88 -13.16
C TYR A 212 -9.80 8.56 -11.80
N LEU A 213 -9.37 9.81 -11.64
CA LEU A 213 -9.59 10.58 -10.41
C LEU A 213 -11.07 10.96 -10.24
N LYS A 214 -11.80 11.26 -11.31
CA LYS A 214 -13.25 11.47 -11.28
C LYS A 214 -13.98 10.18 -10.85
N ALA A 215 -13.59 9.02 -11.38
CA ALA A 215 -14.13 7.74 -10.94
C ALA A 215 -13.84 7.47 -9.46
N LYS A 216 -12.65 7.78 -8.95
CA LYS A 216 -12.31 7.71 -7.52
C LYS A 216 -13.21 8.61 -6.68
N ALA A 217 -13.43 9.87 -7.09
CA ALA A 217 -14.32 10.80 -6.38
C ALA A 217 -15.76 10.25 -6.30
N ALA A 218 -16.26 9.70 -7.41
CA ALA A 218 -17.59 9.09 -7.47
C ALA A 218 -17.73 7.86 -6.56
N SER A 219 -16.62 7.16 -6.25
CA SER A 219 -16.57 6.03 -5.30
C SER A 219 -16.27 6.42 -3.86
N GLY A 220 -16.42 7.70 -3.49
CA GLY A 220 -16.28 8.17 -2.11
C GLY A 220 -14.86 8.56 -1.68
N HIS A 221 -13.86 8.49 -2.56
CA HIS A 221 -12.52 8.98 -2.26
C HIS A 221 -12.51 10.52 -2.18
N MET A 222 -11.79 11.07 -1.21
CA MET A 222 -11.60 12.51 -1.10
C MET A 222 -10.58 12.97 -2.16
N VAL A 223 -11.08 13.56 -3.23
CA VAL A 223 -10.27 14.15 -4.31
C VAL A 223 -10.43 15.67 -4.25
N ASP A 224 -9.33 16.40 -4.39
CA ASP A 224 -9.37 17.86 -4.45
C ASP A 224 -9.91 18.30 -5.81
N GLU A 225 -11.21 18.63 -5.88
CA GLU A 225 -11.88 19.03 -7.11
C GLU A 225 -11.26 20.29 -7.75
N LYS A 226 -10.63 21.16 -6.96
CA LYS A 226 -9.95 22.36 -7.50
C LYS A 226 -8.74 21.99 -8.34
N LYS A 227 -8.15 20.82 -8.11
CA LYS A 227 -7.02 20.29 -8.90
C LYS A 227 -7.46 19.58 -10.18
N LEU A 228 -8.75 19.27 -10.32
CA LEU A 228 -9.34 18.64 -11.51
C LEU A 228 -9.76 19.68 -12.58
N ILE A 229 -9.97 20.94 -12.19
CA ILE A 229 -10.64 21.97 -13.04
C ILE A 229 -9.66 22.97 -13.64
N ASN A 230 -8.39 22.97 -13.23
CA ASN A 230 -7.40 24.01 -13.62
C ASN A 230 -6.46 23.60 -14.74
N GLN A 231 -6.99 23.02 -15.83
CA GLN A 231 -6.27 22.94 -17.11
C GLN A 231 -7.19 23.20 -18.29
#